data_5807dbfc70c2d74a56cbd6dd7d57798c
#
_entry.id   5807dbfc70c2d74a56cbd6dd7d57798c
#
_cell.length_a   1.000
_cell.length_b   1.000
_cell.length_c   1.000
_cell.angle_alpha   90.00
_cell.angle_beta   90.00
_cell.angle_gamma   90.00
#
_symmetry.space_group_name_H-M   'P 1'
#
loop_
_entity.id
_entity.type
_entity.pdbx_description
1 polymer ?
#
loop_
_entity_poly.entity_id
_entity_poly.type
_entity_poly.pdbx_seq_one_letter_code
_entity_poly.pdbx_strand_id
1 'polypeptide(L)'
;MKSFLLFATGISLCILISCQQTLSHKPFVELSSLELSEEEMPMVSISNDFACSFFQKMNEQEKGQSFFISPLSAQFNLGMLANGAAGKTLEEIASVLSVSKSKPSLANNYFLKLISNLPRLDSTTVFQSANSIWIHDKSPVKDSFQQINQQYFLAEIQNLDFSEPKSTGIINRWAKEQTQGRIPHILDQAQGNCILINTLFFKGGWIFPFDPAETRQEYFYPVGGKKHPVSMMHLSDQWFAFHKAELFEMATLPYGNDSYAMTVILPKKGVSIDSCIDTFSEANWKAWLSASDSISCMLDLKLPSIKLDYKSDIIPTFLKMGIHDAFNENCADFSRMTDIPAHISEIEQFTRLEVTETGTVAAAATIANVIFESSIVPEITPYPFHVNRPFLLVIHENKTGLILFMGKMMDIL
;
A
#
# COMPACT_ATOMS: atom_id res chain seq x y z
N MET A 1 -38.11 0.68 -92.13
CA MET A 1 -37.20 1.52 -91.33
C MET A 1 -37.28 0.94 -89.94
N LYS A 2 -36.22 0.30 -89.50
CA LYS A 2 -36.19 -0.61 -88.32
C LYS A 2 -35.69 0.20 -87.14
N SER A 3 -36.47 0.24 -86.05
CA SER A 3 -36.05 0.73 -84.74
C SER A 3 -35.50 -0.43 -83.87
N PHE A 4 -34.29 -0.27 -83.38
CA PHE A 4 -33.65 -1.20 -82.44
C PHE A 4 -33.97 -0.75 -81.01
N LEU A 5 -34.57 -1.65 -80.22
CA LEU A 5 -34.70 -1.49 -78.77
C LEU A 5 -33.51 -2.18 -78.11
N LEU A 6 -32.73 -1.44 -77.36
CA LEU A 6 -31.70 -1.97 -76.46
C LEU A 6 -32.31 -2.21 -75.07
N PHE A 7 -32.30 -3.48 -74.64
CA PHE A 7 -32.62 -3.83 -73.29
C PHE A 7 -31.31 -3.73 -72.47
N ALA A 8 -31.26 -2.89 -71.44
CA ALA A 8 -30.18 -2.82 -70.47
C ALA A 8 -30.60 -3.64 -69.23
N THR A 9 -29.95 -4.78 -69.05
CA THR A 9 -30.08 -5.61 -67.84
C THR A 9 -29.16 -5.05 -66.73
N GLY A 10 -29.76 -4.42 -65.73
CA GLY A 10 -29.06 -4.00 -64.54
C GLY A 10 -28.75 -5.21 -63.60
N ILE A 11 -27.49 -5.50 -63.45
CA ILE A 11 -27.01 -6.44 -62.42
C ILE A 11 -26.85 -5.68 -61.12
N SER A 12 -27.76 -5.91 -60.16
CA SER A 12 -27.66 -5.41 -58.81
C SER A 12 -26.64 -6.24 -58.01
N LEU A 13 -25.48 -5.65 -57.79
CA LEU A 13 -24.41 -6.25 -56.97
C LEU A 13 -24.72 -5.97 -55.48
N CYS A 14 -25.33 -6.95 -54.78
CA CYS A 14 -25.47 -6.94 -53.33
C CYS A 14 -24.09 -7.14 -52.68
N ILE A 15 -23.47 -6.07 -52.22
CA ILE A 15 -22.29 -6.13 -51.37
C ILE A 15 -22.76 -6.56 -49.97
N LEU A 16 -22.57 -7.85 -49.63
CA LEU A 16 -22.67 -8.34 -48.25
C LEU A 16 -21.49 -7.78 -47.48
N ILE A 17 -21.70 -6.70 -46.73
CA ILE A 17 -20.76 -6.25 -45.72
C ILE A 17 -20.85 -7.24 -44.55
N SER A 18 -19.94 -8.22 -44.54
CA SER A 18 -19.70 -9.07 -43.41
C SER A 18 -19.06 -8.21 -42.31
N CYS A 19 -19.86 -7.84 -41.30
CA CYS A 19 -19.32 -7.34 -40.05
C CYS A 19 -18.52 -8.51 -39.36
N GLN A 20 -17.24 -8.60 -39.68
CA GLN A 20 -16.32 -9.33 -38.81
C GLN A 20 -16.20 -8.51 -37.54
N GLN A 21 -16.92 -8.92 -36.47
CA GLN A 21 -16.58 -8.55 -35.12
C GLN A 21 -15.21 -9.13 -34.83
N THR A 22 -14.19 -8.30 -34.98
CA THR A 22 -12.88 -8.59 -34.40
C THR A 22 -13.08 -8.64 -32.87
N LEU A 23 -13.17 -9.84 -32.34
CA LEU A 23 -12.93 -10.08 -30.91
C LEU A 23 -11.58 -9.44 -30.59
N SER A 24 -11.61 -8.26 -29.99
CA SER A 24 -10.42 -7.63 -29.46
C SER A 24 -9.95 -8.52 -28.31
N HIS A 25 -9.05 -9.43 -28.60
CA HIS A 25 -8.21 -10.02 -27.59
C HIS A 25 -7.49 -8.83 -26.93
N LYS A 26 -7.90 -8.48 -25.70
CA LYS A 26 -7.04 -7.61 -24.87
C LYS A 26 -5.66 -8.29 -24.89
N PRO A 27 -4.59 -7.55 -25.23
CA PRO A 27 -3.26 -8.14 -25.22
C PRO A 27 -3.03 -8.70 -23.82
N PHE A 28 -2.54 -9.95 -23.75
CA PHE A 28 -2.06 -10.55 -22.52
C PHE A 28 -1.02 -9.59 -21.94
N VAL A 29 -1.41 -8.88 -20.88
CA VAL A 29 -0.50 -7.92 -20.21
C VAL A 29 0.50 -8.79 -19.45
N GLU A 30 1.72 -8.81 -19.95
CA GLU A 30 2.83 -9.48 -19.28
C GLU A 30 2.96 -8.88 -17.88
N LEU A 31 3.00 -9.73 -16.84
CA LEU A 31 3.17 -9.29 -15.46
C LEU A 31 4.48 -8.50 -15.36
N SER A 32 4.39 -7.18 -15.23
CA SER A 32 5.58 -6.39 -14.94
C SER A 32 6.05 -6.72 -13.52
N SER A 33 7.36 -6.83 -13.33
CA SER A 33 7.96 -7.07 -12.02
C SER A 33 8.80 -5.89 -11.61
N LEU A 34 9.04 -5.74 -10.30
CA LEU A 34 10.06 -4.81 -9.82
C LEU A 34 11.41 -5.21 -10.43
N GLU A 35 11.96 -4.34 -11.29
CA GLU A 35 13.25 -4.56 -11.93
C GLU A 35 14.39 -4.17 -10.97
N LEU A 36 14.65 -5.03 -9.99
CA LEU A 36 15.73 -4.88 -9.02
C LEU A 36 16.99 -5.59 -9.52
N SER A 37 18.15 -4.95 -9.36
CA SER A 37 19.44 -5.59 -9.60
C SER A 37 19.76 -6.63 -8.52
N GLU A 38 20.77 -7.48 -8.75
CA GLU A 38 21.22 -8.47 -7.76
C GLU A 38 21.66 -7.81 -6.44
N GLU A 39 22.21 -6.58 -6.48
CA GLU A 39 22.58 -5.83 -5.28
C GLU A 39 21.37 -5.22 -4.56
N GLU A 40 20.28 -4.98 -5.26
CA GLU A 40 19.05 -4.37 -4.71
C GLU A 40 18.04 -5.43 -4.21
N MET A 41 18.07 -6.64 -4.74
CA MET A 41 17.16 -7.72 -4.28
C MET A 41 17.18 -7.95 -2.76
N PRO A 42 18.35 -7.94 -2.06
CA PRO A 42 18.37 -8.06 -0.60
C PRO A 42 17.70 -6.90 0.13
N MET A 43 17.55 -5.73 -0.51
CA MET A 43 16.88 -4.57 0.09
C MET A 43 15.39 -4.83 0.36
N VAL A 44 14.75 -5.75 -0.37
CA VAL A 44 13.36 -6.15 -0.09
C VAL A 44 13.25 -6.80 1.28
N SER A 45 14.14 -7.74 1.60
CA SER A 45 14.18 -8.39 2.93
C SER A 45 14.48 -7.37 4.03
N ILE A 46 15.40 -6.43 3.80
CA ILE A 46 15.69 -5.33 4.72
C ILE A 46 14.46 -4.43 4.93
N SER A 47 13.75 -4.09 3.84
CA SER A 47 12.52 -3.29 3.92
C SER A 47 11.41 -4.01 4.68
N ASN A 48 11.26 -5.32 4.49
CA ASN A 48 10.27 -6.12 5.20
C ASN A 48 10.62 -6.29 6.69
N ASP A 49 11.91 -6.42 7.04
CA ASP A 49 12.34 -6.47 8.44
C ASP A 49 12.04 -5.15 9.16
N PHE A 50 12.35 -4.02 8.52
CA PHE A 50 11.90 -2.70 8.99
C PHE A 50 10.38 -2.65 9.15
N ALA A 51 9.61 -3.12 8.16
CA ALA A 51 8.16 -3.08 8.20
C ALA A 51 7.59 -3.86 9.38
N CYS A 52 8.11 -5.06 9.65
CA CYS A 52 7.72 -5.87 10.80
C CYS A 52 8.04 -5.16 12.12
N SER A 53 9.27 -4.64 12.27
CA SER A 53 9.69 -3.91 13.47
C SER A 53 8.87 -2.65 13.69
N PHE A 54 8.64 -1.86 12.65
CA PHE A 54 7.83 -0.64 12.70
C PHE A 54 6.38 -0.95 13.11
N PHE A 55 5.77 -1.99 12.53
CA PHE A 55 4.42 -2.41 12.87
C PHE A 55 4.28 -2.85 14.32
N GLN A 56 5.25 -3.61 14.85
CA GLN A 56 5.28 -4.00 16.26
C GLN A 56 5.39 -2.79 17.18
N LYS A 57 6.24 -1.81 16.86
CA LYS A 57 6.38 -0.58 17.67
C LYS A 57 5.15 0.33 17.59
N MET A 58 4.49 0.39 16.41
CA MET A 58 3.19 1.05 16.29
C MET A 58 2.13 0.35 17.13
N ASN A 59 2.10 -1.00 17.15
CA ASN A 59 1.16 -1.74 17.99
C ASN A 59 1.36 -1.44 19.50
N GLU A 60 2.60 -1.24 19.95
CA GLU A 60 2.87 -0.80 21.33
C GLU A 60 2.35 0.61 21.62
N GLN A 61 2.29 1.49 20.61
CA GLN A 61 1.74 2.85 20.73
C GLN A 61 0.21 2.83 20.71
N GLU A 62 -0.38 2.07 19.78
CA GLU A 62 -1.81 2.01 19.48
C GLU A 62 -2.51 0.82 20.16
N LYS A 63 -2.23 0.62 21.46
CA LYS A 63 -2.81 -0.50 22.22
C LYS A 63 -4.34 -0.50 22.17
N GLY A 64 -4.90 -1.62 21.69
CA GLY A 64 -6.35 -1.82 21.67
C GLY A 64 -7.10 -1.03 20.60
N GLN A 65 -6.43 -0.25 19.76
CA GLN A 65 -7.02 0.53 18.67
C GLN A 65 -6.80 -0.15 17.32
N SER A 66 -7.72 0.12 16.37
CA SER A 66 -7.48 -0.16 14.95
C SER A 66 -6.54 0.89 14.38
N PHE A 67 -5.58 0.46 13.56
CA PHE A 67 -4.71 1.37 12.82
C PHE A 67 -4.31 0.76 11.48
N PHE A 68 -3.94 1.64 10.54
CA PHE A 68 -3.46 1.26 9.22
C PHE A 68 -2.30 2.15 8.85
N ILE A 69 -1.16 1.59 8.53
CA ILE A 69 0.10 2.30 8.30
C ILE A 69 0.79 1.84 7.03
N SER A 70 1.67 2.68 6.51
CA SER A 70 2.61 2.31 5.45
C SER A 70 4.04 2.33 5.97
N PRO A 71 4.64 1.17 6.26
CA PRO A 71 6.05 1.09 6.61
C PRO A 71 6.96 1.60 5.50
N LEU A 72 6.57 1.41 4.23
CA LEU A 72 7.32 1.90 3.08
C LEU A 72 7.38 3.43 3.06
N SER A 73 6.28 4.10 3.37
CA SER A 73 6.23 5.56 3.54
C SER A 73 7.18 6.05 4.64
N ALA A 74 7.21 5.34 5.79
CA ALA A 74 8.12 5.64 6.89
C ALA A 74 9.60 5.48 6.47
N GLN A 75 9.93 4.47 5.66
CA GLN A 75 11.28 4.30 5.09
C GLN A 75 11.66 5.43 4.14
N PHE A 76 10.73 5.94 3.32
CA PHE A 76 11.01 7.08 2.45
C PHE A 76 11.35 8.33 3.27
N ASN A 77 10.61 8.60 4.35
CA ASN A 77 10.94 9.69 5.26
C ASN A 77 12.34 9.55 5.84
N LEU A 78 12.68 8.39 6.38
CA LEU A 78 14.03 8.15 6.94
C LEU A 78 15.12 8.22 5.87
N GLY A 79 14.87 7.74 4.66
CA GLY A 79 15.80 7.84 3.53
C GLY A 79 16.09 9.29 3.14
N MET A 80 15.06 10.14 3.08
CA MET A 80 15.22 11.56 2.84
C MET A 80 16.02 12.25 3.95
N LEU A 81 15.74 11.93 5.21
CA LEU A 81 16.46 12.46 6.37
C LEU A 81 17.92 12.02 6.38
N ALA A 82 18.23 10.77 6.04
CA ALA A 82 19.59 10.25 5.97
C ALA A 82 20.48 11.07 5.02
N ASN A 83 19.92 11.59 3.94
CA ASN A 83 20.65 12.44 2.99
C ASN A 83 21.06 13.81 3.60
N GLY A 84 20.32 14.30 4.60
CA GLY A 84 20.61 15.54 5.30
C GLY A 84 21.37 15.39 6.61
N ALA A 85 21.38 14.17 7.16
CA ALA A 85 21.98 13.86 8.45
C ALA A 85 23.49 13.62 8.37
N ALA A 86 24.18 13.88 9.49
CA ALA A 86 25.59 13.56 9.68
C ALA A 86 25.82 12.97 11.09
N GLY A 87 27.04 12.57 11.39
CA GLY A 87 27.46 12.09 12.70
C GLY A 87 26.54 10.98 13.26
N LYS A 88 26.21 11.10 14.54
CA LYS A 88 25.38 10.13 15.26
C LYS A 88 23.93 10.11 14.76
N THR A 89 23.38 11.24 14.36
CA THR A 89 22.03 11.32 13.75
C THR A 89 21.92 10.40 12.53
N LEU A 90 22.90 10.46 11.61
CA LEU A 90 22.96 9.55 10.47
C LEU A 90 23.14 8.08 10.91
N GLU A 91 23.95 7.85 11.97
CA GLU A 91 24.18 6.51 12.48
C GLU A 91 22.92 5.82 12.97
N GLU A 92 22.11 6.52 13.74
CA GLU A 92 20.84 6.01 14.26
C GLU A 92 19.87 5.72 13.10
N ILE A 93 19.70 6.66 12.15
CA ILE A 93 18.82 6.48 10.98
C ILE A 93 19.28 5.29 10.13
N ALA A 94 20.57 5.21 9.80
CA ALA A 94 21.13 4.14 8.97
C ALA A 94 21.01 2.77 9.66
N SER A 95 21.15 2.72 10.99
CA SER A 95 20.97 1.51 11.78
C SER A 95 19.53 1.01 11.69
N VAL A 96 18.55 1.89 11.87
CA VAL A 96 17.11 1.53 11.81
C VAL A 96 16.70 1.12 10.40
N LEU A 97 17.21 1.79 9.36
CA LEU A 97 16.99 1.38 7.97
C LEU A 97 17.80 0.13 7.58
N SER A 98 18.72 -0.34 8.44
CA SER A 98 19.64 -1.45 8.13
C SER A 98 20.43 -1.24 6.84
N VAL A 99 20.73 0.02 6.49
CA VAL A 99 21.48 0.37 5.29
C VAL A 99 22.93 0.70 5.61
N SER A 100 23.82 0.31 4.72
CA SER A 100 25.25 0.60 4.89
C SER A 100 25.55 2.07 4.70
N LYS A 101 26.19 2.70 5.69
CA LYS A 101 26.70 4.08 5.59
C LYS A 101 27.72 4.28 4.45
N SER A 102 28.38 3.20 4.03
CA SER A 102 29.38 3.24 2.95
C SER A 102 28.76 3.18 1.55
N LYS A 103 27.45 2.85 1.44
CA LYS A 103 26.75 2.75 0.15
C LYS A 103 25.38 3.47 0.20
N PRO A 104 25.32 4.77 0.52
CA PRO A 104 24.03 5.49 0.59
C PRO A 104 23.35 5.55 -0.79
N SER A 105 24.11 5.54 -1.88
CA SER A 105 23.58 5.50 -3.24
C SER A 105 22.77 4.24 -3.54
N LEU A 106 23.09 3.10 -2.94
CA LEU A 106 22.33 1.86 -3.13
C LEU A 106 20.90 1.99 -2.57
N ALA A 107 20.77 2.54 -1.35
CA ALA A 107 19.46 2.79 -0.74
C ALA A 107 18.65 3.81 -1.55
N ASN A 108 19.27 4.92 -1.95
CA ASN A 108 18.61 5.95 -2.76
C ASN A 108 18.15 5.39 -4.13
N ASN A 109 18.97 4.60 -4.81
CA ASN A 109 18.59 3.96 -6.08
C ASN A 109 17.43 2.98 -5.87
N TYR A 110 17.46 2.17 -4.82
CA TYR A 110 16.40 1.26 -4.48
C TYR A 110 15.06 2.00 -4.26
N PHE A 111 15.06 3.06 -3.44
CA PHE A 111 13.86 3.86 -3.20
C PHE A 111 13.34 4.54 -4.47
N LEU A 112 14.23 5.08 -5.31
CA LEU A 112 13.82 5.64 -6.60
C LEU A 112 13.14 4.59 -7.48
N LYS A 113 13.66 3.35 -7.53
CA LYS A 113 13.04 2.26 -8.28
C LYS A 113 11.66 1.91 -7.72
N LEU A 114 11.50 1.85 -6.40
CA LEU A 114 10.19 1.60 -5.80
C LEU A 114 9.19 2.72 -6.16
N ILE A 115 9.56 3.98 -5.96
CA ILE A 115 8.72 5.14 -6.28
C ILE A 115 8.32 5.16 -7.76
N SER A 116 9.26 4.81 -8.65
CA SER A 116 9.05 4.87 -10.11
C SER A 116 8.34 3.66 -10.68
N ASN A 117 8.57 2.46 -10.14
CA ASN A 117 8.11 1.20 -10.73
C ASN A 117 6.81 0.70 -10.12
N LEU A 118 6.62 0.81 -8.78
CA LEU A 118 5.35 0.38 -8.17
C LEU A 118 4.10 0.95 -8.87
N PRO A 119 4.03 2.25 -9.25
CA PRO A 119 2.86 2.76 -9.97
C PRO A 119 2.62 2.15 -11.35
N ARG A 120 3.60 1.39 -11.90
CA ARG A 120 3.58 0.85 -13.27
C ARG A 120 3.40 -0.66 -13.32
N LEU A 121 3.38 -1.34 -12.17
CA LEU A 121 3.26 -2.80 -12.14
C LEU A 121 1.88 -3.27 -12.61
N ASP A 122 0.85 -2.46 -12.43
CA ASP A 122 -0.52 -2.77 -12.82
C ASP A 122 -1.25 -1.50 -13.26
N SER A 123 -1.64 -1.44 -14.52
CA SER A 123 -2.37 -0.30 -15.07
C SER A 123 -3.80 -0.16 -14.54
N THR A 124 -4.35 -1.19 -13.90
CA THR A 124 -5.69 -1.20 -13.29
C THR A 124 -5.66 -0.81 -11.82
N THR A 125 -4.47 -0.80 -11.21
CA THR A 125 -4.23 -0.43 -9.81
C THR A 125 -3.61 0.96 -9.75
N VAL A 126 -4.07 1.79 -8.82
CA VAL A 126 -3.47 3.09 -8.52
C VAL A 126 -2.60 2.94 -7.29
N PHE A 127 -1.30 3.02 -7.48
CA PHE A 127 -0.32 3.20 -6.42
C PHE A 127 0.31 4.58 -6.58
N GLN A 128 0.16 5.44 -5.59
CA GLN A 128 0.64 6.82 -5.65
C GLN A 128 1.39 7.18 -4.38
N SER A 129 2.62 7.63 -4.54
CA SER A 129 3.45 8.14 -3.44
C SER A 129 3.84 9.58 -3.74
N ALA A 130 3.74 10.46 -2.75
CA ALA A 130 4.27 11.80 -2.85
C ALA A 130 5.01 12.17 -1.56
N ASN A 131 6.18 12.78 -1.73
CA ASN A 131 7.10 13.13 -0.66
C ASN A 131 7.27 14.64 -0.59
N SER A 132 7.30 15.21 0.61
CA SER A 132 7.63 16.62 0.80
C SER A 132 8.39 16.90 2.08
N ILE A 133 9.20 17.94 2.04
CA ILE A 133 9.93 18.48 3.18
C ILE A 133 9.68 19.98 3.23
N TRP A 134 9.07 20.41 4.30
CA TRP A 134 8.76 21.82 4.56
C TRP A 134 9.69 22.32 5.66
N ILE A 135 10.42 23.40 5.39
CA ILE A 135 11.48 23.87 6.28
C ILE A 135 11.21 25.35 6.59
N HIS A 136 11.35 25.70 7.85
CA HIS A 136 11.19 27.10 8.25
C HIS A 136 12.15 27.99 7.45
N ASP A 137 11.69 29.11 6.95
CA ASP A 137 12.45 30.04 6.07
C ASP A 137 13.71 30.60 6.71
N LYS A 138 13.80 30.59 8.05
CA LYS A 138 15.02 30.93 8.79
C LYS A 138 16.16 29.92 8.63
N SER A 139 15.89 28.74 8.09
CA SER A 139 16.86 27.66 7.90
C SER A 139 17.03 27.37 6.40
N PRO A 140 17.87 28.14 5.67
CA PRO A 140 18.06 27.91 4.24
C PRO A 140 18.61 26.50 3.97
N VAL A 141 18.01 25.84 2.98
CA VAL A 141 18.35 24.47 2.59
C VAL A 141 19.52 24.48 1.60
N LYS A 142 20.45 23.55 1.78
CA LYS A 142 21.57 23.35 0.85
C LYS A 142 21.10 22.78 -0.46
N ASP A 143 21.60 23.30 -1.58
CA ASP A 143 21.26 22.82 -2.92
C ASP A 143 21.54 21.32 -3.10
N SER A 144 22.62 20.80 -2.51
CA SER A 144 22.98 19.39 -2.58
C SER A 144 21.93 18.48 -1.91
N PHE A 145 21.37 18.88 -0.77
CA PHE A 145 20.30 18.15 -0.11
C PHE A 145 19.01 18.20 -0.92
N GLN A 146 18.68 19.36 -1.46
CA GLN A 146 17.49 19.52 -2.30
C GLN A 146 17.59 18.65 -3.55
N GLN A 147 18.71 18.72 -4.27
CA GLN A 147 18.94 17.96 -5.51
C GLN A 147 18.85 16.44 -5.28
N ILE A 148 19.50 15.91 -4.22
CA ILE A 148 19.50 14.47 -3.96
C ILE A 148 18.09 13.95 -3.62
N ASN A 149 17.32 14.70 -2.83
CA ASN A 149 15.96 14.27 -2.47
C ASN A 149 14.96 14.48 -3.61
N GLN A 150 15.12 15.49 -4.45
CA GLN A 150 14.36 15.63 -5.69
C GLN A 150 14.65 14.51 -6.66
N GLN A 151 15.92 14.11 -6.82
CA GLN A 151 16.35 13.08 -7.74
C GLN A 151 15.86 11.69 -7.33
N TYR A 152 16.02 11.31 -6.06
CA TYR A 152 15.82 9.94 -5.61
C TYR A 152 14.47 9.69 -4.93
N PHE A 153 13.83 10.71 -4.40
CA PHE A 153 12.54 10.62 -3.72
C PHE A 153 11.43 11.39 -4.42
N LEU A 154 11.75 12.08 -5.53
CA LEU A 154 10.82 12.98 -6.23
C LEU A 154 10.16 13.98 -5.26
N ALA A 155 10.90 14.41 -4.24
CA ALA A 155 10.37 15.17 -3.14
C ALA A 155 10.16 16.65 -3.51
N GLU A 156 9.02 17.21 -3.07
CA GLU A 156 8.81 18.66 -3.00
C GLU A 156 9.55 19.20 -1.77
N ILE A 157 10.41 20.21 -1.96
CA ILE A 157 11.14 20.84 -0.85
C ILE A 157 10.97 22.33 -0.94
N GLN A 158 10.42 22.93 0.13
CA GLN A 158 10.18 24.37 0.18
C GLN A 158 10.50 24.95 1.55
N ASN A 159 11.01 26.20 1.54
CA ASN A 159 11.09 27.03 2.73
C ASN A 159 9.81 27.86 2.88
N LEU A 160 9.21 27.83 4.07
CA LEU A 160 8.00 28.57 4.40
C LEU A 160 8.14 29.25 5.76
N ASP A 161 7.60 30.46 5.90
CA ASP A 161 7.44 31.07 7.20
C ASP A 161 6.30 30.43 7.98
N PHE A 162 6.60 29.55 8.91
CA PHE A 162 5.60 28.83 9.71
C PHE A 162 4.83 29.73 10.68
N SER A 163 5.28 30.97 10.91
CA SER A 163 4.51 31.97 11.67
C SER A 163 3.31 32.52 10.87
N GLU A 164 3.31 32.34 9.54
CA GLU A 164 2.27 32.80 8.65
C GLU A 164 1.18 31.73 8.47
N PRO A 165 -0.10 32.00 8.79
CA PRO A 165 -1.18 31.01 8.64
C PRO A 165 -1.33 30.45 7.20
N LYS A 166 -0.90 31.23 6.18
CA LYS A 166 -0.91 30.77 4.78
C LYS A 166 -0.01 29.56 4.52
N SER A 167 1.05 29.37 5.32
CA SER A 167 1.99 28.26 5.16
C SER A 167 1.32 26.92 5.41
N THR A 168 0.50 26.79 6.45
CA THR A 168 -0.36 25.62 6.67
C THR A 168 -1.29 25.36 5.49
N GLY A 169 -1.88 26.44 4.93
CA GLY A 169 -2.74 26.33 3.75
C GLY A 169 -2.01 25.84 2.49
N ILE A 170 -0.74 26.19 2.30
CA ILE A 170 0.10 25.70 1.21
C ILE A 170 0.34 24.20 1.35
N ILE A 171 0.73 23.77 2.55
CA ILE A 171 1.02 22.35 2.86
C ILE A 171 -0.24 21.50 2.68
N ASN A 172 -1.37 21.92 3.22
CA ASN A 172 -2.65 21.20 3.07
C ASN A 172 -3.12 21.14 1.61
N ARG A 173 -2.90 22.21 0.84
CA ARG A 173 -3.21 22.21 -0.60
C ARG A 173 -2.34 21.21 -1.34
N TRP A 174 -1.04 21.17 -1.08
CA TRP A 174 -0.13 20.19 -1.66
C TRP A 174 -0.61 18.75 -1.36
N ALA A 175 -0.90 18.43 -0.10
CA ALA A 175 -1.40 17.10 0.27
C ALA A 175 -2.70 16.74 -0.46
N LYS A 176 -3.64 17.69 -0.56
CA LYS A 176 -4.89 17.52 -1.31
C LYS A 176 -4.65 17.25 -2.80
N GLU A 177 -3.76 17.99 -3.44
CA GLU A 177 -3.42 17.84 -4.86
C GLU A 177 -2.74 16.50 -5.12
N GLN A 178 -1.74 16.15 -4.32
CA GLN A 178 -1.01 14.87 -4.45
C GLN A 178 -1.88 13.64 -4.19
N THR A 179 -2.96 13.78 -3.44
CA THR A 179 -3.88 12.69 -3.13
C THR A 179 -5.20 12.75 -3.90
N GLN A 180 -5.28 13.59 -4.93
CA GLN A 180 -6.50 13.80 -5.74
C GLN A 180 -7.72 14.14 -4.86
N GLY A 181 -7.53 14.97 -3.84
CA GLY A 181 -8.58 15.43 -2.93
C GLY A 181 -8.93 14.48 -1.80
N ARG A 182 -8.27 13.32 -1.70
CA ARG A 182 -8.57 12.30 -0.67
C ARG A 182 -8.09 12.69 0.72
N ILE A 183 -7.00 13.46 0.79
CA ILE A 183 -6.47 14.05 2.03
C ILE A 183 -6.59 15.58 1.93
N PRO A 184 -7.73 16.17 2.27
CA PRO A 184 -7.93 17.60 2.14
C PRO A 184 -7.25 18.42 3.22
N HIS A 185 -6.85 17.78 4.33
CA HIS A 185 -6.30 18.40 5.51
C HIS A 185 -5.35 17.44 6.21
N ILE A 186 -4.08 17.83 6.33
CA ILE A 186 -3.03 16.99 6.94
C ILE A 186 -2.44 17.65 8.19
N LEU A 187 -2.39 18.99 8.23
CA LEU A 187 -1.87 19.77 9.36
C LEU A 187 -2.89 20.81 9.82
N ASP A 188 -3.06 20.94 11.13
CA ASP A 188 -3.83 22.03 11.74
C ASP A 188 -3.02 23.33 11.75
N GLN A 189 -1.73 23.22 12.03
CA GLN A 189 -0.80 24.33 12.05
C GLN A 189 0.61 23.88 11.73
N ALA A 190 1.28 24.55 10.78
CA ALA A 190 2.71 24.36 10.56
C ALA A 190 3.50 24.99 11.73
N GLN A 191 4.40 24.23 12.34
CA GLN A 191 5.20 24.69 13.47
C GLN A 191 6.56 23.98 13.54
N GLY A 192 7.47 24.49 14.36
CA GLY A 192 8.81 23.89 14.51
C GLY A 192 9.76 24.31 13.40
N ASN A 193 10.75 23.47 13.10
CA ASN A 193 11.83 23.78 12.15
C ASN A 193 11.71 23.05 10.83
N CYS A 194 11.26 21.79 10.86
CA CYS A 194 11.15 20.92 9.69
C CYS A 194 10.00 19.94 9.84
N ILE A 195 9.15 19.88 8.83
CA ILE A 195 7.97 19.00 8.74
C ILE A 195 8.15 18.10 7.52
N LEU A 196 8.09 16.80 7.73
CA LEU A 196 8.07 15.82 6.65
C LEU A 196 6.66 15.29 6.46
N ILE A 197 6.24 15.23 5.21
CA ILE A 197 4.97 14.63 4.84
C ILE A 197 5.22 13.65 3.70
N ASN A 198 4.82 12.41 3.93
CA ASN A 198 4.67 11.42 2.87
C ASN A 198 3.21 11.00 2.80
N THR A 199 2.69 10.95 1.59
CA THR A 199 1.37 10.38 1.32
C THR A 199 1.56 9.13 0.47
N LEU A 200 1.02 8.02 0.92
CA LEU A 200 0.96 6.79 0.14
C LEU A 200 -0.50 6.36 0.00
N PHE A 201 -0.92 6.18 -1.25
CA PHE A 201 -2.27 5.81 -1.58
C PHE A 201 -2.28 4.56 -2.46
N PHE A 202 -3.17 3.63 -2.12
CA PHE A 202 -3.38 2.40 -2.89
C PHE A 202 -4.86 2.24 -3.23
N LYS A 203 -5.11 1.87 -4.50
CA LYS A 203 -6.45 1.52 -4.99
C LYS A 203 -6.31 0.36 -5.97
N GLY A 204 -6.85 -0.80 -5.64
CA GLY A 204 -6.85 -2.00 -6.49
C GLY A 204 -8.23 -2.64 -6.53
N GLY A 205 -8.67 -3.06 -7.72
CA GLY A 205 -9.84 -3.92 -7.88
C GLY A 205 -9.48 -5.38 -7.60
N TRP A 206 -10.39 -6.14 -6.96
CA TRP A 206 -10.19 -7.59 -6.77
C TRP A 206 -10.14 -8.33 -8.10
N ILE A 207 -9.30 -9.34 -8.23
CA ILE A 207 -9.41 -10.30 -9.35
C ILE A 207 -10.74 -11.06 -9.24
N PHE A 208 -11.15 -11.40 -8.01
CA PHE A 208 -12.42 -12.04 -7.70
C PHE A 208 -13.27 -11.08 -6.87
N PRO A 209 -14.08 -10.20 -7.49
CA PRO A 209 -14.93 -9.25 -6.77
C PRO A 209 -16.06 -9.96 -6.04
N PHE A 210 -16.48 -9.40 -4.91
CA PHE A 210 -17.69 -9.84 -4.21
C PHE A 210 -18.94 -9.35 -4.95
N ASP A 211 -20.00 -10.15 -4.91
CA ASP A 211 -21.31 -9.71 -5.40
C ASP A 211 -21.99 -8.82 -4.33
N PRO A 212 -22.31 -7.56 -4.65
CA PRO A 212 -23.05 -6.70 -3.72
C PRO A 212 -24.38 -7.29 -3.27
N ALA A 213 -25.01 -8.14 -4.12
CA ALA A 213 -26.24 -8.83 -3.76
C ALA A 213 -26.04 -9.88 -2.67
N GLU A 214 -24.83 -10.37 -2.43
CA GLU A 214 -24.48 -11.31 -1.37
C GLU A 214 -23.92 -10.64 -0.11
N THR A 215 -23.72 -9.32 -0.10
CA THR A 215 -23.36 -8.58 1.11
C THR A 215 -24.55 -8.53 2.08
N ARG A 216 -24.33 -8.96 3.33
CA ARG A 216 -25.35 -9.05 4.37
C ARG A 216 -24.88 -8.34 5.65
N GLN A 217 -25.85 -7.93 6.48
CA GLN A 217 -25.56 -7.49 7.86
C GLN A 217 -25.31 -8.71 8.72
N GLU A 218 -24.04 -8.91 9.12
CA GLU A 218 -23.60 -9.98 10.04
C GLU A 218 -22.89 -9.40 11.25
N TYR A 219 -22.70 -10.21 12.31
CA TYR A 219 -22.09 -9.72 13.53
C TYR A 219 -20.56 -9.77 13.48
N PHE A 220 -19.93 -8.67 13.85
CA PHE A 220 -18.51 -8.62 14.23
C PHE A 220 -18.38 -8.75 15.75
N TYR A 221 -17.31 -9.38 16.23
CA TYR A 221 -17.05 -9.73 17.63
C TYR A 221 -15.75 -9.08 18.10
N PRO A 222 -15.74 -7.79 18.50
CA PRO A 222 -14.55 -7.11 19.00
C PRO A 222 -14.12 -7.69 20.36
N VAL A 223 -12.81 -7.56 20.69
CA VAL A 223 -12.31 -8.00 21.99
C VAL A 223 -12.84 -7.09 23.10
N GLY A 224 -13.46 -7.68 24.11
CA GLY A 224 -14.00 -6.94 25.28
C GLY A 224 -15.22 -6.07 25.00
N GLY A 225 -15.68 -6.02 23.74
CA GLY A 225 -16.84 -5.25 23.29
C GLY A 225 -18.10 -6.08 23.09
N LYS A 226 -19.22 -5.40 22.83
CA LYS A 226 -20.45 -6.05 22.39
C LYS A 226 -20.38 -6.27 20.88
N LYS A 227 -20.83 -7.47 20.43
CA LYS A 227 -21.01 -7.72 19.01
C LYS A 227 -21.95 -6.70 18.39
N HIS A 228 -21.66 -6.27 17.19
CA HIS A 228 -22.51 -5.33 16.43
C HIS A 228 -22.57 -5.72 14.95
N PRO A 229 -23.59 -5.27 14.21
CA PRO A 229 -23.72 -5.58 12.80
C PRO A 229 -22.71 -4.80 11.98
N VAL A 230 -22.15 -5.48 10.97
CA VAL A 230 -21.28 -4.89 9.93
C VAL A 230 -21.75 -5.36 8.56
N SER A 231 -21.42 -4.61 7.51
CA SER A 231 -21.63 -5.05 6.13
C SER A 231 -20.61 -6.13 5.80
N MET A 232 -21.05 -7.39 5.84
CA MET A 232 -20.21 -8.56 5.58
C MET A 232 -20.35 -8.99 4.12
N MET A 233 -19.30 -8.80 3.34
CA MET A 233 -19.18 -9.26 1.96
C MET A 233 -18.97 -10.77 1.97
N HIS A 234 -19.53 -11.47 0.99
CA HIS A 234 -19.45 -12.93 0.90
C HIS A 234 -19.01 -13.35 -0.51
N LEU A 235 -18.05 -14.26 -0.57
CA LEU A 235 -17.55 -14.87 -1.79
C LEU A 235 -17.31 -16.36 -1.54
N SER A 236 -18.02 -17.21 -2.24
CA SER A 236 -17.86 -18.67 -2.17
C SER A 236 -17.23 -19.21 -3.46
N ASP A 237 -16.76 -20.46 -3.37
CA ASP A 237 -16.33 -21.28 -4.51
C ASP A 237 -15.15 -20.72 -5.32
N GLN A 238 -14.32 -19.85 -4.69
CA GLN A 238 -13.08 -19.34 -5.27
C GLN A 238 -11.86 -19.93 -4.56
N TRP A 239 -10.81 -20.15 -5.34
CA TRP A 239 -9.54 -20.67 -4.86
C TRP A 239 -8.59 -19.52 -4.53
N PHE A 240 -8.07 -19.54 -3.30
CA PHE A 240 -7.11 -18.56 -2.81
C PHE A 240 -5.85 -19.24 -2.29
N ALA A 241 -4.72 -18.58 -2.38
CA ALA A 241 -3.52 -18.93 -1.63
C ALA A 241 -3.85 -18.85 -0.13
N PHE A 242 -3.62 -19.97 0.60
CA PHE A 242 -4.12 -20.15 1.95
C PHE A 242 -3.10 -20.88 2.83
N HIS A 243 -2.90 -20.40 4.06
CA HIS A 243 -2.00 -21.04 5.02
C HIS A 243 -2.62 -21.11 6.42
N LYS A 244 -2.41 -22.25 7.10
CA LYS A 244 -2.77 -22.48 8.50
C LYS A 244 -1.51 -22.47 9.34
N ALA A 245 -1.20 -21.34 9.97
CA ALA A 245 -0.13 -21.23 10.94
C ALA A 245 -0.58 -21.76 12.33
N GLU A 246 0.33 -21.77 13.28
CA GLU A 246 0.03 -22.20 14.65
C GLU A 246 -1.00 -21.29 15.33
N LEU A 247 -0.82 -19.96 15.23
CA LEU A 247 -1.66 -18.96 15.91
C LEU A 247 -2.82 -18.42 15.08
N PHE A 248 -2.75 -18.49 13.75
CA PHE A 248 -3.69 -17.87 12.84
C PHE A 248 -3.91 -18.69 11.58
N GLU A 249 -4.86 -18.26 10.79
CA GLU A 249 -5.06 -18.64 9.40
C GLU A 249 -4.91 -17.40 8.53
N MET A 250 -4.40 -17.55 7.30
CA MET A 250 -4.27 -16.45 6.36
C MET A 250 -4.75 -16.83 4.98
N ALA A 251 -5.34 -15.84 4.29
CA ALA A 251 -5.76 -15.93 2.90
C ALA A 251 -5.25 -14.72 2.13
N THR A 252 -4.76 -14.92 0.93
CA THR A 252 -4.21 -13.88 0.06
C THR A 252 -5.17 -13.61 -1.09
N LEU A 253 -5.68 -12.37 -1.14
CA LEU A 253 -6.65 -11.88 -2.12
C LEU A 253 -5.93 -11.01 -3.15
N PRO A 254 -5.79 -11.46 -4.40
CA PRO A 254 -5.05 -10.74 -5.42
C PRO A 254 -5.83 -9.57 -6.01
N TYR A 255 -5.11 -8.51 -6.41
CA TYR A 255 -5.63 -7.34 -7.11
C TYR A 255 -5.24 -7.32 -8.58
N GLY A 256 -6.08 -6.72 -9.40
CA GLY A 256 -5.80 -6.31 -10.77
C GLY A 256 -5.22 -7.40 -11.66
N ASN A 257 -3.96 -7.28 -12.01
CA ASN A 257 -3.20 -8.25 -12.80
C ASN A 257 -2.33 -9.20 -11.95
N ASP A 258 -2.61 -9.33 -10.65
CA ASP A 258 -1.85 -10.12 -9.68
C ASP A 258 -0.47 -9.55 -9.28
N SER A 259 -0.17 -8.31 -9.64
CA SER A 259 1.07 -7.66 -9.14
C SER A 259 0.99 -7.27 -7.67
N TYR A 260 -0.22 -7.12 -7.14
CA TYR A 260 -0.49 -6.77 -5.75
C TYR A 260 -1.49 -7.72 -5.12
N ALA A 261 -1.37 -7.91 -3.82
CA ALA A 261 -2.34 -8.68 -3.05
C ALA A 261 -2.58 -8.09 -1.65
N MET A 262 -3.75 -8.40 -1.09
CA MET A 262 -4.04 -8.24 0.32
C MET A 262 -4.05 -9.59 1.00
N THR A 263 -3.16 -9.80 1.95
CA THR A 263 -3.17 -10.95 2.84
C THR A 263 -3.93 -10.61 4.11
N VAL A 264 -5.02 -11.32 4.35
CA VAL A 264 -5.80 -11.23 5.60
C VAL A 264 -5.31 -12.32 6.56
N ILE A 265 -4.94 -11.92 7.78
CA ILE A 265 -4.44 -12.82 8.82
C ILE A 265 -5.45 -12.81 9.98
N LEU A 266 -6.10 -13.95 10.18
CA LEU A 266 -7.18 -14.12 11.14
C LEU A 266 -6.70 -14.96 12.33
N PRO A 267 -6.49 -14.39 13.52
CA PRO A 267 -6.11 -15.15 14.70
C PRO A 267 -7.10 -16.28 14.98
N LYS A 268 -6.64 -17.45 15.40
CA LYS A 268 -7.50 -18.54 15.84
C LYS A 268 -8.34 -18.10 17.06
N LYS A 269 -9.48 -18.73 17.24
CA LYS A 269 -10.36 -18.42 18.41
C LYS A 269 -9.57 -18.59 19.71
N GLY A 270 -9.59 -17.55 20.55
CA GLY A 270 -8.87 -17.52 21.82
C GLY A 270 -7.40 -17.07 21.73
N VAL A 271 -6.87 -16.84 20.54
CA VAL A 271 -5.53 -16.26 20.31
C VAL A 271 -5.63 -14.75 20.29
N SER A 272 -4.74 -14.06 21.00
CA SER A 272 -4.60 -12.62 20.97
C SER A 272 -4.05 -12.15 19.61
N ILE A 273 -4.59 -11.06 19.08
CA ILE A 273 -4.05 -10.43 17.88
C ILE A 273 -2.59 -9.94 18.11
N ASP A 274 -2.29 -9.48 19.34
CA ASP A 274 -0.94 -9.02 19.69
C ASP A 274 0.05 -10.20 19.65
N SER A 275 -0.36 -11.41 20.09
CA SER A 275 0.48 -12.61 19.96
C SER A 275 0.80 -12.95 18.50
N CYS A 276 -0.12 -12.67 17.57
CA CYS A 276 0.17 -12.82 16.14
C CYS A 276 1.14 -11.74 15.66
N ILE A 277 0.99 -10.48 16.12
CA ILE A 277 1.88 -9.38 15.77
C ILE A 277 3.31 -9.65 16.25
N ASP A 278 3.48 -10.22 17.44
CA ASP A 278 4.79 -10.56 18.00
C ASP A 278 5.55 -11.60 17.17
N THR A 279 4.86 -12.38 16.34
CA THR A 279 5.49 -13.36 15.44
C THR A 279 5.97 -12.77 14.13
N PHE A 280 5.64 -11.50 13.80
CA PHE A 280 6.09 -10.89 12.56
C PHE A 280 7.61 -10.71 12.56
N SER A 281 8.24 -11.24 11.54
CA SER A 281 9.61 -11.01 11.13
C SER A 281 9.70 -11.20 9.62
N GLU A 282 10.72 -10.69 8.98
CA GLU A 282 10.93 -10.92 7.53
C GLU A 282 10.96 -12.41 7.20
N ALA A 283 11.69 -13.20 7.99
CA ALA A 283 11.81 -14.64 7.78
C ALA A 283 10.46 -15.37 7.88
N ASN A 284 9.64 -15.01 8.88
CA ASN A 284 8.31 -15.58 9.05
C ASN A 284 7.36 -15.12 7.93
N TRP A 285 7.38 -13.84 7.57
CA TRP A 285 6.57 -13.30 6.48
C TRP A 285 6.84 -14.04 5.17
N LYS A 286 8.10 -14.19 4.80
CA LYS A 286 8.53 -14.93 3.62
C LYS A 286 8.11 -16.40 3.68
N ALA A 287 8.27 -17.05 4.83
CA ALA A 287 7.87 -18.44 5.02
C ALA A 287 6.35 -18.62 4.89
N TRP A 288 5.55 -17.69 5.44
CA TRP A 288 4.09 -17.74 5.35
C TRP A 288 3.59 -17.54 3.92
N LEU A 289 4.15 -16.58 3.17
CA LEU A 289 3.82 -16.39 1.75
C LEU A 289 4.16 -17.66 0.94
N SER A 290 5.37 -18.19 1.09
CA SER A 290 5.78 -19.40 0.38
C SER A 290 4.91 -20.63 0.71
N ALA A 291 4.49 -20.77 1.97
CA ALA A 291 3.59 -21.84 2.40
C ALA A 291 2.17 -21.63 1.85
N SER A 292 1.70 -20.38 1.78
CA SER A 292 0.41 -20.00 1.21
C SER A 292 0.35 -20.26 -0.28
N ASP A 293 1.37 -19.88 -1.03
CA ASP A 293 1.45 -20.09 -2.49
C ASP A 293 1.48 -21.56 -2.88
N SER A 294 1.98 -22.41 -1.97
CA SER A 294 2.06 -23.86 -2.19
C SER A 294 0.71 -24.57 -2.01
N ILE A 295 -0.28 -23.90 -1.43
CA ILE A 295 -1.57 -24.50 -1.09
C ILE A 295 -2.69 -23.55 -1.52
N SER A 296 -3.43 -23.94 -2.57
CA SER A 296 -4.70 -23.30 -2.88
C SER A 296 -5.84 -23.98 -2.13
N CYS A 297 -6.74 -23.19 -1.55
CA CYS A 297 -7.91 -23.67 -0.85
C CYS A 297 -9.18 -22.98 -1.40
N MET A 298 -10.21 -23.77 -1.69
CA MET A 298 -11.53 -23.22 -2.02
C MET A 298 -12.14 -22.68 -0.74
N LEU A 299 -12.41 -21.38 -0.70
CA LEU A 299 -12.90 -20.70 0.51
C LEU A 299 -14.39 -20.35 0.42
N ASP A 300 -15.08 -20.50 1.54
CA ASP A 300 -16.28 -19.74 1.90
C ASP A 300 -15.79 -18.50 2.65
N LEU A 301 -15.50 -17.43 1.89
CA LEU A 301 -14.86 -16.22 2.38
C LEU A 301 -15.90 -15.20 2.81
N LYS A 302 -15.81 -14.74 4.07
CA LYS A 302 -16.55 -13.59 4.57
C LYS A 302 -15.57 -12.52 5.06
N LEU A 303 -15.67 -11.31 4.48
CA LEU A 303 -14.80 -10.19 4.80
C LEU A 303 -15.70 -8.95 5.05
N PRO A 304 -15.57 -8.24 6.18
CA PRO A 304 -16.33 -7.02 6.38
C PRO A 304 -15.86 -5.93 5.42
N SER A 305 -16.78 -5.09 4.94
CA SER A 305 -16.36 -3.84 4.31
C SER A 305 -15.70 -2.95 5.35
N ILE A 306 -14.62 -2.25 4.95
CA ILE A 306 -13.78 -1.47 5.86
C ILE A 306 -13.69 -0.04 5.31
N LYS A 307 -13.80 0.93 6.22
CA LYS A 307 -13.46 2.32 5.94
C LYS A 307 -12.74 2.88 7.13
N LEU A 308 -11.44 3.16 6.96
CA LEU A 308 -10.58 3.67 8.01
C LEU A 308 -9.70 4.78 7.47
N ASP A 309 -9.85 5.98 8.04
CA ASP A 309 -8.90 7.07 7.90
C ASP A 309 -8.04 7.07 9.16
N TYR A 310 -6.72 6.99 8.98
CA TYR A 310 -5.79 6.93 10.09
C TYR A 310 -4.68 7.98 9.90
N LYS A 311 -4.46 8.78 10.93
CA LYS A 311 -3.42 9.80 11.02
C LYS A 311 -2.60 9.56 12.28
N SER A 312 -1.28 9.60 12.18
CA SER A 312 -0.39 9.43 13.32
C SER A 312 0.90 10.21 13.15
N ASP A 313 1.35 10.86 14.23
CA ASP A 313 2.75 11.22 14.38
C ASP A 313 3.56 9.95 14.64
N ILE A 314 4.54 9.68 13.78
CA ILE A 314 5.36 8.47 13.86
C ILE A 314 6.72 8.67 14.54
N ILE A 315 7.03 9.89 15.01
CA ILE A 315 8.24 10.17 15.80
C ILE A 315 8.32 9.29 17.05
N PRO A 316 7.25 9.11 17.88
CA PRO A 316 7.31 8.22 19.03
C PRO A 316 7.69 6.78 18.69
N THR A 317 7.29 6.31 17.52
CA THR A 317 7.66 4.96 17.03
C THR A 317 9.14 4.91 16.64
N PHE A 318 9.66 5.91 15.95
CA PHE A 318 11.07 5.99 15.62
C PHE A 318 11.98 6.09 16.86
N LEU A 319 11.54 6.81 17.89
CA LEU A 319 12.23 6.85 19.19
C LEU A 319 12.34 5.45 19.79
N LYS A 320 11.27 4.65 19.77
CA LYS A 320 11.29 3.25 20.24
C LYS A 320 12.14 2.34 19.36
N MET A 321 12.36 2.68 18.10
CA MET A 321 13.26 1.96 17.18
C MET A 321 14.73 2.37 17.35
N GLY A 322 15.03 3.43 18.11
CA GLY A 322 16.39 3.87 18.42
C GLY A 322 16.88 5.09 17.69
N ILE A 323 16.00 5.86 17.04
CA ILE A 323 16.35 7.18 16.48
C ILE A 323 16.00 8.23 17.53
N HIS A 324 17.00 8.87 18.11
CA HIS A 324 16.83 9.86 19.18
C HIS A 324 17.34 11.24 18.76
N ASP A 325 18.56 11.30 18.24
CA ASP A 325 19.25 12.55 17.99
C ASP A 325 18.52 13.41 16.95
N ALA A 326 17.92 12.80 15.92
CA ALA A 326 17.21 13.51 14.86
C ALA A 326 16.06 14.41 15.37
N PHE A 327 15.46 14.07 16.51
CA PHE A 327 14.29 14.73 17.10
C PHE A 327 14.65 15.62 18.29
N ASN A 328 15.94 15.70 18.65
CA ASN A 328 16.43 16.48 19.79
C ASN A 328 17.17 17.72 19.29
N GLU A 329 16.66 18.91 19.65
CA GLU A 329 17.24 20.21 19.25
C GLU A 329 18.71 20.40 19.62
N ASN A 330 19.18 19.73 20.70
CA ASN A 330 20.54 19.87 21.20
C ASN A 330 21.53 18.83 20.63
N CYS A 331 21.02 17.79 19.95
CA CYS A 331 21.81 16.66 19.47
C CYS A 331 21.75 16.45 17.96
N ALA A 332 20.68 16.94 17.31
CA ALA A 332 20.46 16.73 15.89
C ALA A 332 21.59 17.32 15.04
N ASP A 333 22.14 16.49 14.18
CA ASP A 333 23.14 16.91 13.19
C ASP A 333 22.57 16.74 11.78
N PHE A 334 21.95 17.81 11.29
CA PHE A 334 21.49 17.95 9.92
C PHE A 334 22.37 18.91 9.12
N SER A 335 23.68 18.91 9.41
CA SER A 335 24.66 19.79 8.74
C SER A 335 24.79 19.57 7.23
N ARG A 336 24.30 18.46 6.68
CA ARG A 336 24.20 18.24 5.23
C ARG A 336 22.94 18.86 4.63
N MET A 337 21.90 19.13 5.44
CA MET A 337 20.65 19.75 5.01
C MET A 337 20.75 21.29 5.06
N THR A 338 21.28 21.84 6.14
CA THR A 338 21.35 23.30 6.41
C THR A 338 22.57 23.64 7.26
N ASP A 339 23.02 24.90 7.21
CA ASP A 339 24.11 25.40 8.06
C ASP A 339 23.61 25.91 9.43
N ILE A 340 22.30 25.99 9.63
CA ILE A 340 21.68 26.41 10.88
C ILE A 340 21.25 25.17 11.68
N PRO A 341 21.50 25.10 13.00
CA PRO A 341 21.02 24.00 13.81
C PRO A 341 19.53 23.75 13.61
N ALA A 342 19.17 22.53 13.23
CA ALA A 342 17.80 22.13 12.95
C ALA A 342 17.55 20.72 13.46
N HIS A 343 16.32 20.45 13.88
CA HIS A 343 15.84 19.12 14.24
C HIS A 343 14.49 18.85 13.56
N ILE A 344 14.09 17.62 13.53
CA ILE A 344 12.79 17.25 12.94
C ILE A 344 11.73 17.39 14.01
N SER A 345 10.75 18.24 13.75
CA SER A 345 9.70 18.59 14.70
C SER A 345 8.46 17.69 14.57
N GLU A 346 8.18 17.22 13.35
CA GLU A 346 6.95 16.50 13.04
C GLU A 346 7.16 15.55 11.86
N ILE A 347 6.67 14.31 11.96
CA ILE A 347 6.57 13.36 10.85
C ILE A 347 5.17 12.77 10.87
N GLU A 348 4.29 13.34 10.07
CA GLU A 348 2.92 12.91 9.96
C GLU A 348 2.76 11.84 8.87
N GLN A 349 2.15 10.72 9.25
CA GLN A 349 1.68 9.73 8.31
C GLN A 349 0.15 9.75 8.28
N PHE A 350 -0.39 9.90 7.09
CA PHE A 350 -1.82 9.74 6.84
C PHE A 350 -2.04 8.57 5.89
N THR A 351 -2.91 7.65 6.27
CA THR A 351 -3.31 6.51 5.45
C THR A 351 -4.83 6.39 5.40
N ARG A 352 -5.34 5.90 4.28
CA ARG A 352 -6.75 5.59 4.10
C ARG A 352 -6.91 4.19 3.57
N LEU A 353 -7.70 3.39 4.27
CA LEU A 353 -8.13 2.07 3.86
C LEU A 353 -9.63 2.08 3.59
N GLU A 354 -10.01 1.67 2.38
CA GLU A 354 -11.41 1.45 2.03
C GLU A 354 -11.49 0.13 1.26
N VAL A 355 -12.09 -0.88 1.88
CA VAL A 355 -12.29 -2.23 1.32
C VAL A 355 -13.77 -2.40 1.03
N THR A 356 -14.09 -2.66 -0.23
CA THR A 356 -15.45 -2.82 -0.75
C THR A 356 -15.55 -4.09 -1.59
N GLU A 357 -16.73 -4.39 -2.08
CA GLU A 357 -17.02 -5.56 -2.94
C GLU A 357 -16.16 -5.58 -4.21
N THR A 358 -15.84 -4.41 -4.78
CA THR A 358 -15.06 -4.29 -6.01
C THR A 358 -13.56 -4.22 -5.78
N GLY A 359 -13.11 -4.03 -4.55
CA GLY A 359 -11.69 -3.89 -4.23
C GLY A 359 -11.40 -2.90 -3.12
N THR A 360 -10.14 -2.53 -3.00
CA THR A 360 -9.72 -1.42 -2.17
C THR A 360 -9.88 -0.14 -2.98
N VAL A 361 -10.86 0.70 -2.62
CA VAL A 361 -11.39 1.87 -3.35
C VAL A 361 -11.84 1.53 -4.78
N ALA A 362 -13.14 1.38 -4.96
CA ALA A 362 -13.83 0.83 -6.12
C ALA A 362 -13.22 1.13 -7.51
N ALA A 363 -12.81 0.08 -8.22
CA ALA A 363 -12.60 0.07 -9.66
C ALA A 363 -13.48 -1.04 -10.26
N ALA A 364 -14.32 -0.71 -11.24
CA ALA A 364 -15.14 -1.70 -11.92
C ALA A 364 -14.26 -2.56 -12.84
N ALA A 365 -14.06 -3.82 -12.47
CA ALA A 365 -13.49 -4.84 -13.35
C ALA A 365 -14.62 -5.74 -13.84
N THR A 366 -14.79 -5.88 -15.16
CA THR A 366 -15.72 -6.82 -15.76
C THR A 366 -15.00 -8.13 -15.96
N ILE A 367 -15.32 -9.15 -15.15
CA ILE A 367 -14.77 -10.50 -15.30
C ILE A 367 -15.72 -11.31 -16.19
N ALA A 368 -15.18 -11.90 -17.26
CA ALA A 368 -15.87 -12.90 -18.03
C ALA A 368 -15.68 -14.25 -17.34
N ASN A 369 -16.74 -14.80 -16.76
CA ASN A 369 -16.76 -16.16 -16.24
C ASN A 369 -16.64 -17.14 -17.40
N VAL A 370 -15.54 -17.90 -17.46
CA VAL A 370 -15.42 -19.08 -18.33
C VAL A 370 -15.97 -20.27 -17.58
N ILE A 371 -17.17 -20.69 -17.95
CA ILE A 371 -17.78 -21.91 -17.41
C ILE A 371 -17.20 -23.09 -18.20
N PHE A 372 -16.46 -23.96 -17.54
CA PHE A 372 -16.11 -25.27 -18.08
C PHE A 372 -17.23 -26.26 -17.75
N GLU A 373 -17.95 -26.75 -18.77
CA GLU A 373 -18.90 -27.84 -18.58
C GLU A 373 -18.17 -29.20 -18.47
N SER A 374 -18.55 -29.90 -17.41
CA SER A 374 -18.56 -31.35 -17.18
C SER A 374 -17.26 -32.15 -17.01
N SER A 375 -17.09 -32.55 -15.78
CA SER A 375 -16.90 -33.98 -15.39
C SER A 375 -17.36 -34.11 -13.93
N ILE A 376 -17.73 -35.31 -13.47
CA ILE A 376 -18.11 -35.54 -12.07
C ILE A 376 -16.92 -35.21 -11.19
N VAL A 377 -16.85 -33.94 -10.80
CA VAL A 377 -15.89 -33.45 -9.80
C VAL A 377 -16.48 -33.78 -8.45
N PRO A 378 -15.74 -34.41 -7.51
CA PRO A 378 -16.21 -34.58 -6.14
C PRO A 378 -16.67 -33.23 -5.62
N GLU A 379 -17.82 -33.15 -4.95
CA GLU A 379 -18.34 -31.94 -4.32
C GLU A 379 -17.34 -31.49 -3.26
N ILE A 380 -16.52 -30.50 -3.61
CA ILE A 380 -15.53 -29.94 -2.69
C ILE A 380 -16.28 -28.95 -1.80
N THR A 381 -16.37 -29.24 -0.51
CA THR A 381 -16.95 -28.30 0.46
C THR A 381 -15.96 -27.16 0.71
N PRO A 382 -16.33 -25.90 0.42
CA PRO A 382 -15.47 -24.74 0.68
C PRO A 382 -15.08 -24.61 2.15
N TYR A 383 -13.85 -24.26 2.41
CA TYR A 383 -13.35 -24.05 3.77
C TYR A 383 -13.84 -22.68 4.33
N PRO A 384 -14.46 -22.63 5.51
CA PRO A 384 -14.97 -21.36 6.06
C PRO A 384 -13.82 -20.47 6.56
N PHE A 385 -13.66 -19.30 5.92
CA PHE A 385 -12.74 -18.26 6.34
C PHE A 385 -13.55 -16.98 6.62
N HIS A 386 -14.10 -16.88 7.85
CA HIS A 386 -15.02 -15.82 8.25
C HIS A 386 -14.31 -14.79 9.10
N VAL A 387 -14.04 -13.60 8.53
CA VAL A 387 -13.33 -12.48 9.17
C VAL A 387 -14.33 -11.66 9.99
N ASN A 388 -14.78 -12.20 11.12
CA ASN A 388 -15.81 -11.63 11.99
C ASN A 388 -15.30 -11.28 13.40
N ARG A 389 -14.01 -11.19 13.59
CA ARG A 389 -13.29 -10.85 14.82
C ARG A 389 -12.01 -10.10 14.50
N PRO A 390 -11.30 -9.51 15.47
CA PRO A 390 -10.07 -8.78 15.20
C PRO A 390 -9.09 -9.55 14.32
N PHE A 391 -8.53 -8.86 13.32
CA PHE A 391 -7.65 -9.43 12.30
C PHE A 391 -6.58 -8.45 11.85
N LEU A 392 -5.58 -8.97 11.17
CA LEU A 392 -4.54 -8.17 10.53
C LEU A 392 -4.70 -8.23 9.02
N LEU A 393 -4.23 -7.21 8.35
CA LEU A 393 -4.11 -7.20 6.90
C LEU A 393 -2.76 -6.64 6.47
N VAL A 394 -2.23 -7.17 5.38
CA VAL A 394 -0.99 -6.71 4.75
C VAL A 394 -1.25 -6.54 3.26
N ILE A 395 -1.01 -5.33 2.73
CA ILE A 395 -0.98 -5.10 1.28
C ILE A 395 0.47 -5.16 0.85
N HIS A 396 0.77 -6.01 -0.13
CA HIS A 396 2.14 -6.27 -0.58
C HIS A 396 2.24 -6.37 -2.10
N GLU A 397 3.42 -6.16 -2.64
CA GLU A 397 3.76 -6.55 -4.00
C GLU A 397 3.92 -8.07 -4.03
N ASN A 398 3.22 -8.73 -4.95
CA ASN A 398 2.96 -10.17 -4.85
C ASN A 398 4.19 -11.03 -5.16
N LYS A 399 5.04 -10.61 -6.09
CA LYS A 399 6.19 -11.39 -6.55
C LYS A 399 7.36 -11.40 -5.57
N THR A 400 7.67 -10.25 -4.97
CA THR A 400 8.78 -10.12 -4.03
C THR A 400 8.35 -10.23 -2.57
N GLY A 401 7.05 -10.11 -2.30
CA GLY A 401 6.50 -10.02 -0.95
C GLY A 401 6.82 -8.70 -0.25
N LEU A 402 7.20 -7.64 -1.00
CA LEU A 402 7.47 -6.32 -0.43
C LEU A 402 6.22 -5.76 0.25
N ILE A 403 6.31 -5.49 1.54
CA ILE A 403 5.23 -4.95 2.36
C ILE A 403 5.06 -3.46 2.04
N LEU A 404 3.85 -3.07 1.65
CA LEU A 404 3.48 -1.70 1.32
C LEU A 404 2.67 -1.05 2.46
N PHE A 405 1.69 -1.80 2.99
CA PHE A 405 0.84 -1.38 4.09
C PHE A 405 0.59 -2.52 5.05
N MET A 406 0.37 -2.17 6.31
CA MET A 406 -0.03 -3.10 7.37
C MET A 406 -1.16 -2.50 8.21
N GLY A 407 -2.13 -3.32 8.59
CA GLY A 407 -3.26 -2.89 9.40
C GLY A 407 -3.60 -3.86 10.52
N LYS A 408 -4.00 -3.31 11.65
CA LYS A 408 -4.64 -4.01 12.77
C LYS A 408 -6.07 -3.53 12.88
N MET A 409 -7.03 -4.44 12.70
CA MET A 409 -8.46 -4.17 12.80
C MET A 409 -8.97 -4.77 14.10
N MET A 410 -9.19 -3.94 15.12
CA MET A 410 -9.76 -4.35 16.42
C MET A 410 -11.27 -4.30 16.40
N ASP A 411 -11.81 -3.39 15.59
CA ASP A 411 -13.23 -3.19 15.38
C ASP A 411 -13.48 -2.63 13.99
N ILE A 412 -14.70 -2.78 13.49
CA ILE A 412 -15.17 -2.26 12.19
C ILE A 412 -16.38 -1.38 12.47
N LEU A 413 -16.21 -0.06 12.42
CA LEU A 413 -17.24 0.94 12.73
C LEU A 413 -17.84 1.55 11.45
#